data_79b7e371ff025211c49f359e63d8b426
#
_entry.id   79b7e371ff025211c49f359e63d8b426
#
_cell.length_a   1.000
_cell.length_b   1.000
_cell.length_c   1.000
_cell.angle_alpha   90.00
_cell.angle_beta   90.00
_cell.angle_gamma   90.00
#
_symmetry.space_group_name_H-M   'P 1'
#
loop_
_entity.id
_entity.type
_entity.pdbx_description
1 polymer ?
#
loop_
_entity_poly.entity_id
_entity_poly.type
_entity_poly.pdbx_seq_one_letter_code
_entity_poly.pdbx_strand_id
1 'polypeptide(L)'
;MFTQVRPTKDTSLLGPAVVVVMGVSGSGKSTIGALLASRLRWEFEDADWLHPTANVDKMHNGIPLTDEDRLPWLDAVAAWIDHCRRSGRHGVIACSALKRRYREILIGDRA
;
A
#
# COMPACT_ATOMS: atom_id res chain seq x y z
N MET A 1 5.94 -1.13 -13.08
CA MET A 1 5.39 -1.71 -11.83
C MET A 1 6.48 -2.46 -11.10
N PHE A 2 6.62 -2.28 -9.82
CA PHE A 2 7.51 -3.10 -9.00
C PHE A 2 6.84 -3.50 -7.70
N THR A 3 7.43 -4.54 -7.11
CA THR A 3 6.94 -5.14 -5.88
C THR A 3 8.02 -5.03 -4.82
N GLN A 4 7.62 -4.60 -3.61
CA GLN A 4 8.51 -4.59 -2.45
C GLN A 4 7.96 -5.54 -1.40
N VAL A 5 8.85 -6.33 -0.82
CA VAL A 5 8.52 -7.24 0.28
C VAL A 5 9.09 -6.66 1.56
N ARG A 6 8.24 -6.58 2.60
CA ARG A 6 8.61 -6.02 3.90
C ARG A 6 8.41 -7.05 5.00
N PRO A 7 9.38 -7.93 5.24
CA PRO A 7 9.28 -8.88 6.33
C PRO A 7 9.41 -8.19 7.68
N THR A 8 9.07 -8.88 8.75
CA THR A 8 9.29 -8.40 10.10
C THR A 8 10.78 -8.40 10.43
N LYS A 9 11.14 -7.69 11.51
CA LYS A 9 12.55 -7.56 11.92
C LYS A 9 13.21 -8.88 12.26
N ASP A 10 12.48 -9.83 12.80
CA ASP A 10 13.08 -11.11 13.16
C ASP A 10 13.43 -11.96 11.95
N THR A 11 13.01 -11.54 10.77
CA THR A 11 13.28 -12.19 9.48
C THR A 11 12.98 -13.68 9.47
N SER A 12 12.28 -14.18 10.48
CA SER A 12 11.84 -15.56 10.54
C SER A 12 10.91 -15.87 9.37
N LEU A 13 10.98 -17.07 8.86
CA LEU A 13 10.04 -17.54 7.83
C LEU A 13 8.60 -17.55 8.33
N LEU A 14 8.42 -17.49 9.65
CA LEU A 14 7.10 -17.47 10.27
C LEU A 14 6.58 -16.04 10.51
N GLY A 15 7.44 -15.02 10.33
CA GLY A 15 7.04 -13.63 10.50
C GLY A 15 6.08 -13.18 9.42
N PRO A 16 5.16 -12.25 9.76
CA PRO A 16 4.27 -11.68 8.76
C PRO A 16 5.04 -10.83 7.76
N ALA A 17 4.56 -10.83 6.52
CA ALA A 17 5.15 -10.05 5.44
C ALA A 17 4.06 -9.26 4.72
N VAL A 18 4.41 -8.06 4.26
CA VAL A 18 3.53 -7.25 3.43
C VAL A 18 4.24 -6.97 2.12
N VAL A 19 3.57 -7.31 1.02
CA VAL A 19 4.04 -7.02 -0.33
C VAL A 19 3.31 -5.78 -0.84
N VAL A 20 4.07 -4.78 -1.24
CA VAL A 20 3.53 -3.56 -1.84
C VAL A 20 3.75 -3.62 -3.35
N VAL A 21 2.66 -3.68 -4.10
CA VAL A 21 2.71 -3.66 -5.56
C VAL A 21 2.52 -2.22 -6.01
N MET A 22 3.56 -1.64 -6.59
CA MET A 22 3.57 -0.24 -7.00
C MET A 22 3.46 -0.12 -8.52
N GLY A 23 2.86 0.97 -8.96
CA GLY A 23 2.76 1.30 -10.37
C GLY A 23 1.81 2.46 -10.57
N VAL A 24 1.83 3.04 -11.77
CA VAL A 24 0.89 4.10 -12.13
C VAL A 24 -0.53 3.55 -12.23
N SER A 25 -1.52 4.43 -12.08
CA SER A 25 -2.91 4.07 -12.30
C SER A 25 -3.09 3.49 -13.70
N GLY A 26 -3.86 2.41 -13.80
CA GLY A 26 -4.09 1.74 -15.08
C GLY A 26 -2.99 0.79 -15.51
N SER A 27 -1.96 0.57 -14.68
CA SER A 27 -0.87 -0.38 -15.01
C SER A 27 -1.23 -1.84 -14.72
N GLY A 28 -2.41 -2.12 -14.18
CA GLY A 28 -2.83 -3.46 -13.81
C GLY A 28 -2.34 -3.92 -12.44
N LYS A 29 -1.81 -3.02 -11.63
CA LYS A 29 -1.27 -3.37 -10.30
C LYS A 29 -2.31 -3.98 -9.37
N SER A 30 -3.56 -3.49 -9.41
CA SER A 30 -4.64 -4.03 -8.58
C SER A 30 -4.99 -5.46 -8.98
N THR A 31 -5.05 -5.73 -10.28
CA THR A 31 -5.32 -7.07 -10.80
C THR A 31 -4.22 -8.04 -10.40
N ILE A 32 -2.96 -7.65 -10.60
CA ILE A 32 -1.82 -8.48 -10.25
C ILE A 32 -1.74 -8.68 -8.74
N GLY A 33 -1.95 -7.62 -7.96
CA GLY A 33 -1.92 -7.70 -6.51
C GLY A 33 -2.99 -8.63 -5.95
N ALA A 34 -4.21 -8.51 -6.44
CA ALA A 34 -5.32 -9.37 -6.03
C ALA A 34 -5.06 -10.84 -6.40
N LEU A 35 -4.52 -11.09 -7.58
CA LEU A 35 -4.19 -12.45 -8.01
C LEU A 35 -3.09 -13.04 -7.13
N LEU A 36 -2.05 -12.27 -6.83
CA LEU A 36 -0.96 -12.71 -5.97
C LEU A 36 -1.49 -13.04 -4.58
N ALA A 37 -2.30 -12.16 -3.98
CA ALA A 37 -2.88 -12.39 -2.67
C ALA A 37 -3.75 -13.64 -2.65
N SER A 38 -4.55 -13.85 -3.68
CA SER A 38 -5.39 -15.03 -3.81
C SER A 38 -4.56 -16.32 -3.83
N ARG A 39 -3.48 -16.34 -4.60
CA ARG A 39 -2.60 -17.52 -4.71
C ARG A 39 -1.86 -17.81 -3.41
N LEU A 40 -1.46 -16.76 -2.71
CA LEU A 40 -0.75 -16.90 -1.43
C LEU A 40 -1.71 -17.08 -0.24
N ARG A 41 -3.00 -16.85 -0.45
CA ARG A 41 -4.02 -16.80 0.60
C ARG A 41 -3.72 -15.71 1.62
N TRP A 42 -3.28 -14.56 1.12
CA TRP A 42 -2.98 -13.37 1.90
C TRP A 42 -4.11 -12.36 1.76
N GLU A 43 -4.20 -11.42 2.69
CA GLU A 43 -5.14 -10.32 2.58
C GLU A 43 -4.74 -9.39 1.43
N PHE A 44 -5.71 -8.76 0.81
CA PHE A 44 -5.48 -7.78 -0.25
C PHE A 44 -6.19 -6.48 0.07
N GLU A 45 -5.53 -5.37 -0.23
CA GLU A 45 -6.12 -4.04 -0.20
C GLU A 45 -5.66 -3.24 -1.41
N ASP A 46 -6.56 -2.43 -1.96
CA ASP A 46 -6.20 -1.44 -2.96
C ASP A 46 -6.11 -0.09 -2.26
N ALA A 47 -4.93 0.53 -2.30
CA ALA A 47 -4.68 1.77 -1.59
C ALA A 47 -5.57 2.92 -2.09
N ASP A 48 -6.08 2.85 -3.31
CA ASP A 48 -6.99 3.87 -3.82
C ASP A 48 -8.25 4.00 -2.96
N TRP A 49 -8.68 2.93 -2.30
CA TRP A 49 -9.85 2.93 -1.42
C TRP A 49 -9.58 3.58 -0.06
N LEU A 50 -8.34 3.92 0.23
CA LEU A 50 -7.94 4.51 1.50
C LEU A 50 -7.85 6.03 1.47
N HIS A 51 -8.19 6.65 0.35
CA HIS A 51 -8.22 8.11 0.26
C HIS A 51 -9.32 8.71 1.14
N PRO A 52 -9.02 9.81 1.86
CA PRO A 52 -10.05 10.57 2.56
C PRO A 52 -11.09 11.11 1.57
N THR A 53 -12.29 11.37 2.08
CA THR A 53 -13.40 11.93 1.27
C THR A 53 -12.98 13.19 0.51
N ALA A 54 -12.22 14.09 1.16
CA ALA A 54 -11.75 15.31 0.52
C ALA A 54 -10.93 15.02 -0.74
N ASN A 55 -10.09 13.99 -0.72
CA ASN A 55 -9.30 13.58 -1.87
C ASN A 55 -10.18 12.99 -2.97
N VAL A 56 -11.13 12.16 -2.59
CA VAL A 56 -12.09 11.57 -3.54
C VAL A 56 -12.87 12.67 -4.25
N ASP A 57 -13.34 13.66 -3.52
CA ASP A 57 -14.07 14.79 -4.09
C ASP A 57 -13.21 15.57 -5.09
N LYS A 58 -11.94 15.82 -4.76
CA LYS A 58 -11.02 16.49 -5.70
C LYS A 58 -10.83 15.66 -6.97
N MET A 59 -10.61 14.37 -6.83
CA MET A 59 -10.44 13.49 -7.98
C MET A 59 -11.67 13.47 -8.88
N HIS A 60 -12.87 13.43 -8.30
CA HIS A 60 -14.12 13.47 -9.06
C HIS A 60 -14.30 14.80 -9.81
N ASN A 61 -13.74 15.89 -9.31
CA ASN A 61 -13.83 17.20 -9.93
C ASN A 61 -12.62 17.53 -10.82
N GLY A 62 -11.77 16.55 -11.08
CA GLY A 62 -10.60 16.75 -11.92
C GLY A 62 -9.52 17.62 -11.29
N ILE A 63 -9.54 17.82 -9.99
CA ILE A 63 -8.56 18.63 -9.26
C ILE A 63 -7.37 17.75 -8.88
N PRO A 64 -6.14 18.06 -9.31
CA PRO A 64 -4.97 17.29 -8.93
C PRO A 64 -4.73 17.32 -7.41
N LEU A 65 -4.30 16.20 -6.84
CA LEU A 65 -3.93 16.14 -5.44
C LEU A 65 -2.54 16.72 -5.23
N THR A 66 -2.39 17.51 -4.16
CA THR A 66 -1.09 18.01 -3.72
C THR A 66 -0.38 16.96 -2.85
N ASP A 67 0.88 17.20 -2.52
CA ASP A 67 1.59 16.34 -1.58
C ASP A 67 0.91 16.35 -0.19
N GLU A 68 0.46 17.52 0.27
CA GLU A 68 -0.26 17.64 1.53
C GLU A 68 -1.57 16.84 1.51
N ASP A 69 -2.29 16.84 0.41
CA ASP A 69 -3.51 16.05 0.25
C ASP A 69 -3.23 14.56 0.41
N ARG A 70 -2.06 14.12 -0.03
CA ARG A 70 -1.70 12.71 -0.01
C ARG A 70 -1.16 12.22 1.33
N LEU A 71 -0.72 13.12 2.23
CA LEU A 71 -0.18 12.70 3.52
C LEU A 71 -1.15 11.87 4.35
N PRO A 72 -2.42 12.29 4.55
CA PRO A 72 -3.38 11.45 5.28
C PRO A 72 -3.62 10.10 4.59
N TRP A 73 -3.60 10.08 3.27
CA TRP A 73 -3.75 8.84 2.51
C TRP A 73 -2.57 7.90 2.75
N LEU A 74 -1.35 8.42 2.69
CA LEU A 74 -0.15 7.63 2.95
C LEU A 74 -0.14 7.11 4.39
N ASP A 75 -0.60 7.91 5.35
CA ASP A 75 -0.74 7.47 6.74
C ASP A 75 -1.72 6.31 6.85
N ALA A 76 -2.83 6.36 6.12
CA ALA A 76 -3.80 5.27 6.11
C ALA A 76 -3.23 3.99 5.50
N VAL A 77 -2.45 4.12 4.42
CA VAL A 77 -1.76 2.98 3.81
C VAL A 77 -0.74 2.38 4.79
N ALA A 78 0.04 3.23 5.43
CA ALA A 78 1.02 2.79 6.43
C ALA A 78 0.34 2.10 7.61
N ALA A 79 -0.80 2.63 8.06
CA ALA A 79 -1.57 2.03 9.14
C ALA A 79 -2.09 0.64 8.77
N TRP A 80 -2.51 0.45 7.52
CA TRP A 80 -2.94 -0.87 7.05
C TRP A 80 -1.78 -1.87 7.07
N ILE A 81 -0.59 -1.45 6.61
CA ILE A 81 0.61 -2.28 6.64
C ILE A 81 0.93 -2.68 8.08
N ASP A 82 0.94 -1.72 8.99
CA ASP A 82 1.24 -1.96 10.39
C ASP A 82 0.20 -2.88 11.05
N HIS A 83 -1.08 -2.70 10.69
CA HIS A 83 -2.15 -3.56 11.19
C HIS A 83 -1.93 -5.02 10.80
N CYS A 84 -1.58 -5.28 9.55
CA CYS A 84 -1.27 -6.64 9.10
C CYS A 84 -0.11 -7.22 9.89
N ARG A 85 0.96 -6.46 10.06
CA ARG A 85 2.15 -6.92 10.77
C ARG A 85 1.87 -7.21 12.25
N ARG A 86 1.15 -6.32 12.92
CA ARG A 86 0.81 -6.50 14.34
C ARG A 86 -0.16 -7.65 14.57
N SER A 87 -1.04 -7.90 13.60
CA SER A 87 -2.02 -8.99 13.68
C SER A 87 -1.43 -10.35 13.29
N GLY A 88 -0.16 -10.40 12.91
CA GLY A 88 0.47 -11.62 12.43
C GLY A 88 -0.04 -12.08 11.06
N ARG A 89 -0.59 -11.17 10.27
CA ARG A 89 -1.16 -11.48 8.96
C ARG A 89 -0.22 -11.06 7.84
N HIS A 90 -0.26 -11.83 6.76
CA HIS A 90 0.40 -11.44 5.54
C HIS A 90 -0.57 -10.63 4.68
N GLY A 91 -0.06 -9.66 3.95
CA GLY A 91 -0.90 -8.81 3.12
C GLY A 91 -0.24 -8.40 1.82
N VAL A 92 -1.08 -8.10 0.85
CA VAL A 92 -0.68 -7.49 -0.43
C VAL A 92 -1.47 -6.20 -0.58
N ILE A 93 -0.79 -5.10 -0.86
CA ILE A 93 -1.46 -3.82 -1.12
C ILE A 93 -0.97 -3.25 -2.45
N ALA A 94 -1.91 -2.87 -3.30
CA ALA A 94 -1.61 -2.18 -4.55
C ALA A 94 -1.64 -0.68 -4.29
N CYS A 95 -0.57 0.02 -4.65
CA CYS A 95 -0.39 1.42 -4.32
C CYS A 95 0.26 2.19 -5.45
N SER A 96 -0.27 3.38 -5.75
CA SER A 96 0.30 4.27 -6.77
C SER A 96 1.30 5.27 -6.18
N ALA A 97 1.87 5.01 -5.01
CA ALA A 97 2.86 5.88 -4.38
C ALA A 97 4.19 5.77 -5.13
N LEU A 98 4.37 6.60 -6.16
CA LEU A 98 5.53 6.54 -7.05
C LEU A 98 6.70 7.36 -6.56
N LYS A 99 6.46 8.47 -5.88
CA LYS A 99 7.54 9.34 -5.40
C LYS A 99 8.34 8.63 -4.33
N ARG A 100 9.67 8.80 -4.40
CA ARG A 100 10.58 8.26 -3.38
C ARG A 100 10.17 8.66 -1.97
N ARG A 101 9.79 9.91 -1.79
CA ARG A 101 9.29 10.46 -0.54
C ARG A 101 8.11 9.67 0.01
N TYR A 102 7.16 9.28 -0.86
CA TYR A 102 6.01 8.48 -0.45
C TYR A 102 6.42 7.09 -0.03
N ARG A 103 7.33 6.49 -0.80
CA ARG A 103 7.85 5.16 -0.46
C ARG A 103 8.57 5.17 0.89
N GLU A 104 9.30 6.22 1.19
CA GLU A 104 9.97 6.38 2.47
C GLU A 104 8.97 6.46 3.62
N ILE A 105 7.85 7.14 3.44
CA ILE A 105 6.79 7.21 4.45
C ILE A 105 6.20 5.82 4.70
N LEU A 106 5.95 5.05 3.64
CA LEU A 106 5.36 3.73 3.76
C LEU A 106 6.33 2.73 4.39
N ILE A 107 7.60 2.83 4.06
CA ILE A 107 8.62 1.94 4.60
C ILE A 107 8.96 2.34 6.03
N GLY A 108 9.28 3.62 6.26
CA GLY A 108 9.64 4.12 7.59
C GLY A 108 10.57 3.17 8.33
N ASP A 109 10.18 2.80 9.54
CA ASP A 109 10.90 1.82 10.38
C ASP A 109 10.41 0.39 10.16
N ARG A 110 9.64 0.14 9.11
CA ARG A 110 9.00 -1.16 8.85
C ARG A 110 9.91 -2.17 8.18
N ALA A 111 11.05 -1.73 7.72
CA ALA A 111 12.00 -2.61 7.02
C ALA A 111 12.62 -3.63 7.97
#